data_8b4b27a59086b28b04a19a0677bffd37
#
_entry.id   8b4b27a59086b28b04a19a0677bffd37
#
_cell.length_a   1.000
_cell.length_b   1.000
_cell.length_c   1.000
_cell.angle_alpha   90.00
_cell.angle_beta   90.00
_cell.angle_gamma   90.00
#
_symmetry.space_group_name_H-M   'P 1'
#
loop_
_entity.id
_entity.type
_entity.pdbx_description
1 polymer ?
#
loop_
_entity_poly.entity_id
_entity_poly.type
_entity_poly.pdbx_seq_one_letter_code
_entity_poly.pdbx_strand_id
1 'polypeptide(L)'
;MDSTSAEPTTVLHVVAMPFPCQGHINALMSLCKLLSSRKHNLLITFVVTEEWLRCIGSEPKPDNIRFASIPTVIERAKAVDFCGFNEVVKTKMEAPFEQLLDRLEPPVARIIADFELQWSFGVGIRRNIPLASLWTMSASFFSSLHHYHVFAQAQPQLLPLHLIGLRTSTSIACCAIIFMLTYLCLFLIKLLLMLN
;
A
#
# COMPACT_ATOMS: atom_id res chain seq x y z
N MET A 1 28.59 15.84 -37.12
CA MET A 1 28.80 15.69 -35.66
C MET A 1 27.47 15.96 -35.01
N ASP A 2 26.64 14.92 -34.91
CA ASP A 2 25.35 15.02 -34.24
C ASP A 2 25.57 14.84 -32.75
N SER A 3 25.47 15.93 -31.99
CA SER A 3 25.41 15.92 -30.56
C SER A 3 23.97 15.59 -30.14
N THR A 4 23.67 14.30 -30.00
CA THR A 4 22.46 13.83 -29.36
C THR A 4 22.54 14.22 -27.90
N SER A 5 21.94 15.35 -27.53
CA SER A 5 21.75 15.75 -26.14
C SER A 5 20.79 14.72 -25.52
N ALA A 6 21.32 13.78 -24.74
CA ALA A 6 20.51 12.89 -23.91
C ALA A 6 19.73 13.77 -22.93
N GLU A 7 18.41 13.84 -23.08
CA GLU A 7 17.56 14.48 -22.07
C GLU A 7 17.80 13.82 -20.69
N PRO A 8 17.89 14.61 -19.62
CA PRO A 8 18.11 14.06 -18.28
C PRO A 8 16.92 13.15 -17.95
N THR A 9 17.17 11.85 -17.86
CA THR A 9 16.17 10.85 -17.51
C THR A 9 15.69 11.11 -16.08
N THR A 10 14.57 11.77 -15.94
CA THR A 10 14.00 12.10 -14.61
C THR A 10 13.70 10.80 -13.85
N VAL A 11 14.33 10.63 -12.69
CA VAL A 11 14.11 9.47 -11.83
C VAL A 11 12.72 9.54 -11.24
N LEU A 12 11.89 8.52 -11.49
CA LEU A 12 10.57 8.39 -10.89
C LEU A 12 10.70 7.78 -9.49
N HIS A 13 10.49 8.59 -8.45
CA HIS A 13 10.54 8.12 -7.08
C HIS A 13 9.16 7.62 -6.61
N VAL A 14 9.08 6.35 -6.23
CA VAL A 14 7.90 5.69 -5.70
C VAL A 14 8.14 5.28 -4.26
N VAL A 15 7.21 5.61 -3.38
CA VAL A 15 7.19 5.10 -2.00
C VAL A 15 6.22 3.92 -1.94
N ALA A 16 6.68 2.79 -1.39
CA ALA A 16 5.88 1.59 -1.19
C ALA A 16 5.75 1.29 0.30
N MET A 17 4.51 1.23 0.82
CA MET A 17 4.26 0.99 2.24
C MET A 17 3.27 -0.16 2.45
N PRO A 18 3.73 -1.33 2.94
CA PRO A 18 2.87 -2.45 3.29
C PRO A 18 2.21 -2.26 4.65
N PHE A 19 1.11 -2.95 4.88
CA PHE A 19 0.64 -3.24 6.24
C PHE A 19 1.74 -4.03 6.98
N PRO A 20 2.02 -3.76 8.29
CA PRO A 20 3.18 -4.34 9.00
C PRO A 20 2.97 -5.81 9.40
N CYS A 21 2.64 -6.65 8.43
CA CYS A 21 2.54 -8.10 8.53
C CYS A 21 3.30 -8.78 7.38
N GLN A 22 3.90 -9.95 7.66
CA GLN A 22 4.78 -10.64 6.72
C GLN A 22 4.15 -10.90 5.36
N GLY A 23 2.89 -11.37 5.32
CA GLY A 23 2.18 -11.64 4.05
C GLY A 23 2.04 -10.40 3.18
N HIS A 24 1.73 -9.24 3.78
CA HIS A 24 1.59 -7.96 3.11
C HIS A 24 2.95 -7.42 2.65
N ILE A 25 3.97 -7.51 3.50
CA ILE A 25 5.35 -7.11 3.17
C ILE A 25 5.87 -7.91 1.98
N ASN A 26 5.71 -9.24 1.99
CA ASN A 26 6.17 -10.11 0.92
C ASN A 26 5.47 -9.81 -0.40
N ALA A 27 4.15 -9.60 -0.37
CA ALA A 27 3.36 -9.31 -1.56
C ALA A 27 3.77 -7.98 -2.20
N LEU A 28 3.88 -6.90 -1.39
CA LEU A 28 4.28 -5.59 -1.89
C LEU A 28 5.75 -5.58 -2.34
N MET A 29 6.67 -6.27 -1.64
CA MET A 29 8.06 -6.40 -2.04
C MET A 29 8.19 -7.13 -3.38
N SER A 30 7.40 -8.18 -3.61
CA SER A 30 7.36 -8.90 -4.90
C SER A 30 6.91 -7.99 -6.03
N LEU A 31 5.89 -7.15 -5.80
CA LEU A 31 5.47 -6.13 -6.76
C LEU A 31 6.58 -5.11 -7.02
N CYS A 32 7.25 -4.62 -5.98
CA CYS A 32 8.35 -3.67 -6.10
C CYS A 32 9.51 -4.25 -6.92
N LYS A 33 9.90 -5.50 -6.68
CA LYS A 33 10.94 -6.21 -7.47
C LYS A 33 10.52 -6.34 -8.93
N LEU A 34 9.25 -6.64 -9.22
CA LEU A 34 8.73 -6.72 -10.58
C LEU A 34 8.75 -5.34 -11.27
N LEU A 35 8.33 -4.28 -10.60
CA LEU A 35 8.39 -2.91 -11.15
C LEU A 35 9.83 -2.46 -11.42
N SER A 36 10.72 -2.74 -10.47
CA SER A 36 12.15 -2.47 -10.57
C SER A 36 12.80 -3.13 -11.80
N SER A 37 12.44 -4.37 -12.10
CA SER A 37 12.96 -5.09 -13.26
C SER A 37 12.42 -4.59 -14.61
N ARG A 38 11.32 -3.86 -14.60
CA ARG A 38 10.66 -3.35 -15.82
C ARG A 38 11.03 -1.93 -16.18
N LYS A 39 11.53 -1.13 -15.24
CA LYS A 39 11.75 0.30 -15.42
C LYS A 39 13.06 0.75 -14.79
N HIS A 40 14.04 1.14 -15.64
CA HIS A 40 15.39 1.48 -15.19
C HIS A 40 15.49 2.84 -14.46
N ASN A 41 14.60 3.80 -14.78
CA ASN A 41 14.56 5.11 -14.13
C ASN A 41 13.66 5.17 -12.89
N LEU A 42 13.39 4.02 -12.27
CA LEU A 42 12.53 3.91 -11.09
C LEU A 42 13.39 3.79 -9.82
N LEU A 43 13.16 4.65 -8.84
CA LEU A 43 13.65 4.52 -7.48
C LEU A 43 12.48 4.15 -6.58
N ILE A 44 12.59 3.06 -5.82
CA ILE A 44 11.55 2.65 -4.87
C ILE A 44 12.08 2.79 -3.45
N THR A 45 11.40 3.58 -2.62
CA THR A 45 11.61 3.59 -1.17
C THR A 45 10.56 2.68 -0.51
N PHE A 46 11.00 1.52 -0.02
CA PHE A 46 10.15 0.56 0.67
C PHE A 46 10.13 0.88 2.16
N VAL A 47 8.98 1.34 2.65
CA VAL A 47 8.82 1.85 4.02
C VAL A 47 8.25 0.76 4.90
N VAL A 48 8.92 0.49 6.01
CA VAL A 48 8.48 -0.48 7.04
C VAL A 48 8.64 0.13 8.43
N THR A 49 8.17 -0.55 9.47
CA THR A 49 8.50 -0.17 10.85
C THR A 49 9.94 -0.54 11.17
N GLU A 50 10.54 0.11 12.15
CA GLU A 50 11.91 -0.22 12.61
C GLU A 50 12.07 -1.68 13.02
N GLU A 51 11.02 -2.29 13.61
CA GLU A 51 11.02 -3.70 13.94
C GLU A 51 11.15 -4.58 12.69
N TRP A 52 10.35 -4.27 11.66
CA TRP A 52 10.44 -5.01 10.40
C TRP A 52 11.75 -4.76 9.65
N LEU A 53 12.28 -3.54 9.72
CA LEU A 53 13.58 -3.25 9.11
C LEU A 53 14.69 -4.11 9.70
N ARG A 54 14.69 -4.36 11.02
CA ARG A 54 15.63 -5.29 11.66
C ARG A 54 15.50 -6.72 11.14
N CYS A 55 14.29 -7.14 10.75
CA CYS A 55 14.06 -8.49 10.24
C CYS A 55 14.48 -8.67 8.77
N ILE A 56 14.17 -7.67 7.91
CA ILE A 56 14.32 -7.83 6.46
C ILE A 56 15.40 -6.93 5.86
N GLY A 57 16.04 -6.06 6.64
CA GLY A 57 16.98 -5.05 6.12
C GLY A 57 18.20 -5.61 5.42
N SER A 58 18.59 -6.83 5.75
CA SER A 58 19.72 -7.55 5.13
C SER A 58 19.33 -8.43 3.93
N GLU A 59 18.04 -8.53 3.61
CA GLU A 59 17.60 -9.32 2.46
C GLU A 59 18.09 -8.75 1.12
N PRO A 60 18.52 -9.62 0.19
CA PRO A 60 18.96 -9.16 -1.13
C PRO A 60 17.81 -8.52 -1.91
N LYS A 61 18.09 -7.35 -2.46
CA LYS A 61 17.14 -6.56 -3.23
C LYS A 61 17.83 -5.84 -4.39
N PRO A 62 17.11 -5.43 -5.45
CA PRO A 62 17.64 -4.57 -6.50
C PRO A 62 18.19 -3.25 -5.96
N ASP A 63 19.20 -2.70 -6.62
CA ASP A 63 19.90 -1.46 -6.19
C ASP A 63 18.97 -0.23 -6.19
N ASN A 64 17.98 -0.22 -7.06
CA ASN A 64 16.98 0.83 -7.14
C ASN A 64 15.81 0.67 -6.14
N ILE A 65 15.89 -0.30 -5.22
CA ILE A 65 15.01 -0.41 -4.06
C ILE A 65 15.83 -0.09 -2.80
N ARG A 66 15.43 0.92 -2.07
CA ARG A 66 16.00 1.26 -0.75
C ARG A 66 14.96 1.06 0.35
N PHE A 67 15.41 0.72 1.54
CA PHE A 67 14.56 0.68 2.71
C PHE A 67 14.54 2.04 3.42
N ALA A 68 13.39 2.39 3.97
CA ALA A 68 13.22 3.43 4.98
C ALA A 68 12.35 2.91 6.11
N SER A 69 12.44 3.52 7.28
CA SER A 69 11.64 3.09 8.42
C SER A 69 10.91 4.25 9.08
N ILE A 70 9.77 3.89 9.64
CA ILE A 70 9.03 4.71 10.61
C ILE A 70 9.12 4.04 11.99
N PRO A 71 8.91 4.79 13.08
CA PRO A 71 8.92 4.21 14.43
C PRO A 71 7.97 3.02 14.56
N THR A 72 8.37 2.03 15.33
CA THR A 72 7.52 0.89 15.68
C THR A 72 6.41 1.37 16.62
N VAL A 73 5.17 1.38 16.15
CA VAL A 73 4.02 1.87 16.91
C VAL A 73 3.52 0.85 17.95
N ILE A 74 3.73 -0.44 17.69
CA ILE A 74 3.48 -1.54 18.61
C ILE A 74 4.38 -2.72 18.22
N GLU A 75 5.06 -3.30 19.19
CA GLU A 75 5.85 -4.50 18.98
C GLU A 75 4.94 -5.71 18.73
N ARG A 76 5.25 -6.54 17.74
CA ARG A 76 4.47 -7.74 17.43
C ARG A 76 4.28 -8.68 18.62
N ALA A 77 5.31 -8.80 19.46
CA ALA A 77 5.28 -9.62 20.68
C ALA A 77 4.27 -9.08 21.73
N LYS A 78 3.90 -7.80 21.65
CA LYS A 78 2.94 -7.14 22.56
C LYS A 78 1.55 -6.99 21.94
N ALA A 79 1.37 -7.35 20.68
CA ALA A 79 0.07 -7.37 20.02
C ALA A 79 -0.76 -8.56 20.56
N VAL A 80 -1.51 -8.31 21.62
CA VAL A 80 -2.31 -9.32 22.33
C VAL A 80 -3.46 -9.83 21.45
N ASP A 81 -3.96 -8.96 20.57
CA ASP A 81 -5.01 -9.29 19.62
C ASP A 81 -4.84 -8.54 18.30
N PHE A 82 -5.40 -9.09 17.24
CA PHE A 82 -5.35 -8.51 15.90
C PHE A 82 -6.14 -7.19 15.80
N CYS A 83 -7.25 -7.07 16.52
CA CYS A 83 -8.10 -5.88 16.48
C CYS A 83 -7.37 -4.67 17.05
N GLY A 84 -6.74 -4.82 18.22
CA GLY A 84 -5.93 -3.77 18.84
C GLY A 84 -4.72 -3.39 18.00
N PHE A 85 -4.04 -4.37 17.40
CA PHE A 85 -2.95 -4.11 16.47
C PHE A 85 -3.40 -3.27 15.25
N ASN A 86 -4.51 -3.66 14.62
CA ASN A 86 -5.06 -2.98 13.47
C ASN A 86 -5.48 -1.53 13.80
N GLU A 87 -6.08 -1.31 14.97
CA GLU A 87 -6.46 0.03 15.44
C GLU A 87 -5.23 0.93 15.62
N VAL A 88 -4.15 0.43 16.20
CA VAL A 88 -2.90 1.17 16.36
C VAL A 88 -2.27 1.49 15.00
N VAL A 89 -2.26 0.55 14.06
CA VAL A 89 -1.77 0.79 12.70
C VAL A 89 -2.57 1.89 12.01
N LYS A 90 -3.90 1.87 12.16
CA LYS A 90 -4.80 2.86 11.56
C LYS A 90 -4.65 4.26 12.14
N THR A 91 -4.27 4.37 13.42
CA THR A 91 -4.28 5.67 14.13
C THR A 91 -2.89 6.27 14.38
N LYS A 92 -1.82 5.46 14.39
CA LYS A 92 -0.49 5.90 14.82
C LYS A 92 0.57 5.93 13.72
N MET A 93 0.32 5.33 12.56
CA MET A 93 1.34 5.26 11.49
C MET A 93 1.30 6.44 10.52
N GLU A 94 0.19 7.14 10.40
CA GLU A 94 -0.01 8.23 9.45
C GLU A 94 1.01 9.37 9.65
N ALA A 95 1.07 9.95 10.85
CA ALA A 95 1.94 11.09 11.13
C ALA A 95 3.45 10.78 10.95
N PRO A 96 3.99 9.65 11.44
CA PRO A 96 5.37 9.26 11.16
C PRO A 96 5.64 9.05 9.66
N PHE A 97 4.68 8.53 8.91
CA PHE A 97 4.81 8.35 7.48
C PHE A 97 4.87 9.70 6.75
N GLU A 98 4.01 10.67 7.10
CA GLU A 98 4.07 12.02 6.51
C GLU A 98 5.40 12.72 6.80
N GLN A 99 5.91 12.61 8.03
CA GLN A 99 7.22 13.15 8.39
C GLN A 99 8.37 12.49 7.61
N LEU A 100 8.24 11.21 7.28
CA LEU A 100 9.21 10.52 6.45
C LEU A 100 9.17 11.07 5.01
N LEU A 101 7.99 11.28 4.43
CA LEU A 101 7.84 11.83 3.08
C LEU A 101 8.55 13.18 2.92
N ASP A 102 8.55 14.03 3.96
CA ASP A 102 9.21 15.35 3.95
C ASP A 102 10.74 15.27 3.87
N ARG A 103 11.32 14.12 4.23
CA ARG A 103 12.78 13.91 4.28
C ARG A 103 13.32 13.08 3.12
N LEU A 104 12.42 12.56 2.27
CA LEU A 104 12.83 11.71 1.17
C LEU A 104 13.31 12.52 -0.04
N GLU A 105 14.50 12.15 -0.53
CA GLU A 105 15.10 12.68 -1.76
C GLU A 105 15.34 11.56 -2.78
N PRO A 106 15.06 11.80 -4.07
CA PRO A 106 14.34 12.94 -4.64
C PRO A 106 12.88 12.98 -4.17
N PRO A 107 12.14 14.08 -4.42
CA PRO A 107 10.72 14.18 -4.01
C PRO A 107 9.87 13.01 -4.51
N VAL A 108 8.93 12.57 -3.68
CA VAL A 108 8.08 11.41 -3.97
C VAL A 108 7.06 11.75 -5.06
N ALA A 109 7.11 11.02 -6.16
CA ALA A 109 6.20 11.21 -7.28
C ALA A 109 4.93 10.34 -7.17
N ARG A 110 5.01 9.17 -6.52
CA ARG A 110 3.90 8.21 -6.41
C ARG A 110 3.97 7.46 -5.09
N ILE A 111 2.82 7.01 -4.60
CA ILE A 111 2.73 6.12 -3.43
C ILE A 111 2.03 4.83 -3.85
N ILE A 112 2.54 3.68 -3.40
CA ILE A 112 1.86 2.39 -3.43
C ILE A 112 1.68 1.96 -1.98
N ALA A 113 0.45 1.91 -1.50
CA ALA A 113 0.15 1.53 -0.12
C ALA A 113 -0.69 0.25 -0.06
N ASP A 114 -0.57 -0.48 1.03
CA ASP A 114 -1.49 -1.59 1.31
C ASP A 114 -2.92 -1.08 1.49
N PHE A 115 -3.91 -1.87 1.06
CA PHE A 115 -5.32 -1.49 1.15
C PHE A 115 -5.81 -1.29 2.60
N GLU A 116 -5.17 -1.95 3.57
CA GLU A 116 -5.49 -1.78 4.99
C GLU A 116 -5.06 -0.40 5.53
N LEU A 117 -4.14 0.29 4.88
CA LEU A 117 -3.64 1.61 5.26
C LEU A 117 -4.54 2.71 4.67
N GLN A 118 -5.80 2.74 5.07
CA GLN A 118 -6.81 3.66 4.51
C GLN A 118 -6.45 5.13 4.66
N TRP A 119 -5.76 5.52 5.74
CA TRP A 119 -5.27 6.88 5.96
C TRP A 119 -4.30 7.35 4.86
N SER A 120 -3.65 6.42 4.17
CA SER A 120 -2.71 6.77 3.08
C SER A 120 -3.38 7.53 1.93
N PHE A 121 -4.68 7.30 1.67
CA PHE A 121 -5.44 8.08 0.68
C PHE A 121 -5.52 9.56 1.08
N GLY A 122 -5.79 9.84 2.36
CA GLY A 122 -5.79 11.20 2.88
C GLY A 122 -4.44 11.90 2.70
N VAL A 123 -3.34 11.18 2.96
CA VAL A 123 -1.98 11.67 2.74
C VAL A 123 -1.74 11.99 1.26
N GLY A 124 -2.10 11.08 0.35
CA GLY A 124 -1.97 11.28 -1.10
C GLY A 124 -2.71 12.54 -1.56
N ILE A 125 -3.95 12.72 -1.12
CA ILE A 125 -4.78 13.89 -1.46
C ILE A 125 -4.14 15.19 -0.93
N ARG A 126 -3.79 15.25 0.37
CA ARG A 126 -3.23 16.46 0.98
C ARG A 126 -1.92 16.89 0.35
N ARG A 127 -1.11 15.93 -0.09
CA ARG A 127 0.20 16.18 -0.69
C ARG A 127 0.19 16.24 -2.21
N ASN A 128 -0.97 16.08 -2.83
CA ASN A 128 -1.12 16.00 -4.28
C ASN A 128 -0.18 14.93 -4.91
N ILE A 129 -0.02 13.78 -4.22
CA ILE A 129 0.76 12.66 -4.69
C ILE A 129 -0.19 11.54 -5.11
N PRO A 130 -0.20 11.11 -6.38
CA PRO A 130 -1.02 9.99 -6.82
C PRO A 130 -0.69 8.71 -6.03
N LEU A 131 -1.75 8.01 -5.58
CA LEU A 131 -1.63 6.82 -4.77
C LEU A 131 -2.34 5.63 -5.45
N ALA A 132 -1.66 4.49 -5.43
CA ALA A 132 -2.22 3.20 -5.78
C ALA A 132 -2.33 2.32 -4.53
N SER A 133 -3.45 1.63 -4.37
CA SER A 133 -3.64 0.68 -3.28
C SER A 133 -3.46 -0.75 -3.76
N LEU A 134 -2.65 -1.54 -3.03
CA LEU A 134 -2.43 -2.96 -3.30
C LEU A 134 -3.38 -3.81 -2.47
N TRP A 135 -4.18 -4.61 -3.15
CA TRP A 135 -4.96 -5.66 -2.53
C TRP A 135 -4.12 -6.93 -2.37
N THR A 136 -3.83 -7.32 -1.13
CA THR A 136 -2.91 -8.43 -0.81
C THR A 136 -3.64 -9.75 -0.53
N MET A 137 -4.98 -9.72 -0.48
CA MET A 137 -5.82 -10.91 -0.29
C MET A 137 -6.12 -11.61 -1.63
N SER A 138 -6.74 -12.80 -1.58
CA SER A 138 -7.13 -13.51 -2.80
C SER A 138 -8.19 -12.76 -3.61
N ALA A 139 -8.18 -12.99 -4.93
CA ALA A 139 -9.21 -12.46 -5.82
C ALA A 139 -10.61 -12.99 -5.47
N SER A 140 -10.70 -14.22 -4.95
CA SER A 140 -11.97 -14.81 -4.50
C SER A 140 -12.53 -14.07 -3.29
N PHE A 141 -11.68 -13.72 -2.31
CA PHE A 141 -12.10 -12.94 -1.14
C PHE A 141 -12.55 -11.53 -1.56
N PHE A 142 -11.83 -10.92 -2.48
CA PHE A 142 -12.20 -9.65 -3.08
C PHE A 142 -13.57 -9.72 -3.77
N SER A 143 -13.81 -10.74 -4.61
CA SER A 143 -15.09 -10.97 -5.27
C SER A 143 -16.22 -11.17 -4.26
N SER A 144 -15.97 -11.91 -3.19
CA SER A 144 -16.97 -12.15 -2.12
C SER A 144 -17.35 -10.85 -1.40
N LEU A 145 -16.38 -9.98 -1.12
CA LEU A 145 -16.66 -8.65 -0.53
C LEU A 145 -17.45 -7.77 -1.50
N HIS A 146 -17.08 -7.78 -2.78
CA HIS A 146 -17.78 -6.99 -3.79
C HIS A 146 -19.25 -7.40 -3.95
N HIS A 147 -19.53 -8.70 -3.91
CA HIS A 147 -20.87 -9.23 -4.05
C HIS A 147 -21.56 -9.50 -2.70
N TYR A 148 -20.97 -9.01 -1.59
CA TYR A 148 -21.50 -9.27 -0.23
C TYR A 148 -22.97 -8.90 -0.08
N HIS A 149 -23.42 -7.80 -0.68
CA HIS A 149 -24.82 -7.36 -0.66
C HIS A 149 -25.77 -8.42 -1.27
N VAL A 150 -25.32 -9.12 -2.32
CA VAL A 150 -26.09 -10.17 -2.98
C VAL A 150 -26.19 -11.39 -2.07
N PHE A 151 -25.08 -11.79 -1.43
CA PHE A 151 -25.05 -12.90 -0.48
C PHE A 151 -25.88 -12.60 0.77
N ALA A 152 -25.79 -11.38 1.30
CA ALA A 152 -26.55 -10.96 2.48
C ALA A 152 -28.07 -10.94 2.23
N GLN A 153 -28.50 -10.60 1.02
CA GLN A 153 -29.91 -10.66 0.63
C GLN A 153 -30.40 -12.10 0.43
N ALA A 154 -29.54 -12.97 -0.16
CA ALA A 154 -29.92 -14.35 -0.46
C ALA A 154 -29.98 -15.23 0.80
N GLN A 155 -29.16 -14.97 1.82
CA GLN A 155 -29.07 -15.80 3.03
C GLN A 155 -28.78 -14.97 4.29
N PRO A 156 -29.75 -14.18 4.78
CA PRO A 156 -29.55 -13.30 5.93
C PRO A 156 -29.20 -14.04 7.24
N GLN A 157 -29.46 -15.35 7.32
CA GLN A 157 -29.24 -16.16 8.52
C GLN A 157 -27.83 -16.78 8.62
N LEU A 158 -27.07 -16.84 7.53
CA LEU A 158 -25.78 -17.54 7.46
C LEU A 158 -24.56 -16.67 7.69
N LEU A 159 -24.73 -15.36 7.79
CA LEU A 159 -23.62 -14.41 7.96
C LEU A 159 -23.75 -13.64 9.28
N PRO A 160 -23.29 -14.22 10.41
CA PRO A 160 -23.13 -13.43 11.61
C PRO A 160 -22.02 -12.40 11.34
N LEU A 161 -22.41 -11.14 11.20
CA LEU A 161 -21.56 -9.96 10.99
C LEU A 161 -20.40 -9.82 12.00
N HIS A 162 -20.43 -10.58 13.09
CA HIS A 162 -19.42 -10.63 14.14
C HIS A 162 -18.09 -11.28 13.71
N LEU A 163 -18.10 -12.16 12.72
CA LEU A 163 -16.90 -12.90 12.29
C LEU A 163 -15.97 -12.13 11.34
N ILE A 164 -16.45 -11.05 10.73
CA ILE A 164 -15.66 -10.31 9.72
C ILE A 164 -15.19 -8.95 10.26
N GLY A 165 -15.55 -8.56 11.49
CA GLY A 165 -15.19 -7.24 12.04
C GLY A 165 -15.86 -6.04 11.34
N LEU A 166 -16.82 -6.30 10.45
CA LEU A 166 -17.55 -5.28 9.71
C LEU A 166 -18.76 -4.80 10.52
N ARG A 167 -18.51 -4.09 11.60
CA ARG A 167 -19.53 -3.27 12.25
C ARG A 167 -19.70 -1.98 11.46
N THR A 168 -20.87 -1.84 10.88
CA THR A 168 -21.54 -0.64 10.34
C THR A 168 -21.64 -0.55 8.81
N SER A 169 -22.80 -0.11 8.36
CA SER A 169 -23.17 0.24 6.98
C SER A 169 -22.16 1.21 6.29
N THR A 170 -21.47 2.01 7.08
CA THR A 170 -20.42 2.93 6.62
C THR A 170 -19.14 2.22 6.17
N SER A 171 -18.76 1.09 6.80
CA SER A 171 -17.57 0.33 6.38
C SER A 171 -17.76 -0.34 5.02
N ILE A 172 -18.97 -0.81 4.71
CA ILE A 172 -19.28 -1.45 3.41
C ILE A 172 -19.33 -0.40 2.30
N ALA A 173 -19.88 0.78 2.57
CA ALA A 173 -19.88 1.89 1.62
C ALA A 173 -18.45 2.43 1.40
N CYS A 174 -17.61 2.54 2.44
CA CYS A 174 -16.20 2.87 2.31
C CYS A 174 -15.43 1.80 1.54
N CYS A 175 -15.65 0.51 1.79
CA CYS A 175 -15.06 -0.56 1.02
C CYS A 175 -15.49 -0.52 -0.45
N ALA A 176 -16.74 -0.21 -0.76
CA ALA A 176 -17.23 -0.08 -2.14
C ALA A 176 -16.67 1.16 -2.84
N ILE A 177 -16.50 2.29 -2.13
CA ILE A 177 -15.88 3.52 -2.67
C ILE A 177 -14.37 3.33 -2.84
N ILE A 178 -13.70 2.73 -1.89
CA ILE A 178 -12.28 2.34 -1.99
C ILE A 178 -12.11 1.37 -3.15
N PHE A 179 -13.05 0.47 -3.37
CA PHE A 179 -13.08 -0.45 -4.48
C PHE A 179 -13.17 0.23 -5.85
N MET A 180 -14.07 1.20 -6.00
CA MET A 180 -14.17 1.99 -7.24
C MET A 180 -12.88 2.77 -7.52
N LEU A 181 -12.25 3.31 -6.47
CA LEU A 181 -10.97 4.01 -6.56
C LEU A 181 -9.79 3.05 -6.83
N THR A 182 -9.80 1.81 -6.29
CA THR A 182 -8.75 0.82 -6.59
C THR A 182 -8.85 0.24 -8.00
N TYR A 183 -10.04 0.04 -8.52
CA TYR A 183 -10.23 -0.36 -9.92
C TYR A 183 -9.77 0.73 -10.88
N LEU A 184 -10.11 1.98 -10.58
CA LEU A 184 -9.61 3.15 -11.29
C LEU A 184 -8.08 3.28 -11.18
N CYS A 185 -7.50 2.95 -10.02
CA CYS A 185 -6.06 2.97 -9.79
C CYS A 185 -5.31 1.83 -10.48
N LEU A 186 -5.84 0.60 -10.48
CA LEU A 186 -5.28 -0.51 -11.27
C LEU A 186 -5.35 -0.22 -12.77
N PHE A 187 -6.43 0.41 -13.22
CA PHE A 187 -6.55 0.91 -14.59
C PHE A 187 -5.55 2.04 -14.85
N LEU A 188 -5.35 2.95 -13.92
CA LEU A 188 -4.34 4.03 -14.00
C LEU A 188 -2.90 3.51 -13.91
N ILE A 189 -2.61 2.46 -13.13
CA ILE A 189 -1.30 1.79 -13.14
C ILE A 189 -1.05 1.17 -14.51
N LYS A 190 -2.05 0.51 -15.10
CA LYS A 190 -1.96 -0.05 -16.44
C LYS A 190 -1.80 1.04 -17.51
N LEU A 191 -2.51 2.16 -17.37
CA LEU A 191 -2.40 3.32 -18.24
C LEU A 191 -1.06 4.05 -18.07
N LEU A 192 -0.56 4.23 -16.84
CA LEU A 192 0.75 4.82 -16.54
C LEU A 192 1.92 3.95 -17.00
N LEU A 193 1.73 2.62 -17.07
CA LEU A 193 2.74 1.70 -17.59
C LEU A 193 2.66 1.56 -19.12
N MET A 194 1.56 1.99 -19.76
CA MET A 194 1.36 1.94 -21.22
C MET A 194 1.59 3.29 -21.93
N LEU A 195 1.65 4.40 -21.20
CA LEU A 195 1.77 5.75 -21.78
C LEU A 195 3.20 6.32 -21.74
N ASN A 196 4.24 5.45 -21.61
CA ASN A 196 5.63 5.83 -21.91
C ASN A 196 6.39 4.64 -22.49
#